data_1bf8258724bd1228722809e1a28a7847
#
_entry.id   1bf8258724bd1228722809e1a28a7847
#
_cell.length_a   1.000
_cell.length_b   1.000
_cell.length_c   1.000
_cell.angle_alpha   90.00
_cell.angle_beta   90.00
_cell.angle_gamma   90.00
#
_symmetry.space_group_name_H-M   'P 1'
#
loop_
_entity.id
_entity.type
_entity.pdbx_description
1 polymer ?
#
loop_
_entity_poly.entity_id
_entity_poly.type
_entity_poly.pdbx_seq_one_letter_code
_entity_poly.pdbx_strand_id
1 'polypeptide(L)'
;SMYALAKLLELLLGWDFHVSLWASGLIVLAYIYLGGLTSAIYNEVLQFFLIVLGFAPLVYLGLRDVGGWAGLTAKLNTVATANGYAEGTWSQSWRHMSSPAANPMGVEWFGMVMGLGFVLSFGYWCTDFLVVQRAMAANSMAAARRTPLIAAVPKMLFPFLIIFPGMIAIALGV
;
A
#
# COMPACT_ATOMS: atom_id res chain seq x y z
N SER A 1 -8.34 -5.57 -5.82
CA SER A 1 -9.16 -6.04 -6.93
C SER A 1 -9.60 -7.49 -6.71
N MET A 2 -10.76 -7.89 -7.24
CA MET A 2 -11.34 -9.24 -7.08
C MET A 2 -10.42 -10.35 -7.58
N TYR A 3 -9.66 -10.11 -8.65
CA TYR A 3 -8.66 -11.05 -9.16
C TYR A 3 -7.62 -11.43 -8.10
N ALA A 4 -7.05 -10.44 -7.41
CA ALA A 4 -6.04 -10.69 -6.38
C ALA A 4 -6.63 -11.47 -5.19
N LEU A 5 -7.87 -11.17 -4.79
CA LEU A 5 -8.57 -11.91 -3.75
C LEU A 5 -8.83 -13.36 -4.16
N ALA A 6 -9.31 -13.59 -5.40
CA ALA A 6 -9.52 -14.93 -5.91
C ALA A 6 -8.21 -15.75 -5.95
N LYS A 7 -7.11 -15.11 -6.37
CA LYS A 7 -5.78 -15.77 -6.39
C LYS A 7 -5.27 -16.10 -4.99
N LEU A 8 -5.53 -15.24 -4.00
CA LEU A 8 -5.22 -15.54 -2.60
C LEU A 8 -6.03 -16.72 -2.06
N LEU A 9 -7.32 -16.78 -2.35
CA LEU A 9 -8.17 -17.89 -1.94
C LEU A 9 -7.75 -19.21 -2.61
N GLU A 10 -7.37 -19.17 -3.88
CA GLU A 10 -6.79 -20.32 -4.57
C GLU A 10 -5.52 -20.83 -3.87
N LEU A 11 -4.59 -19.92 -3.53
CA LEU A 11 -3.32 -20.26 -2.89
C LEU A 11 -3.48 -20.73 -1.43
N LEU A 12 -4.38 -20.10 -0.66
CA LEU A 12 -4.52 -20.37 0.78
C LEU A 12 -5.49 -21.51 1.07
N LEU A 13 -6.59 -21.62 0.31
CA LEU A 13 -7.65 -22.60 0.55
C LEU A 13 -7.65 -23.75 -0.48
N GLY A 14 -6.85 -23.65 -1.54
CA GLY A 14 -6.83 -24.65 -2.60
C GLY A 14 -8.11 -24.68 -3.45
N TRP A 15 -8.91 -23.62 -3.42
CA TRP A 15 -10.13 -23.53 -4.21
C TRP A 15 -9.81 -23.24 -5.68
N ASP A 16 -10.67 -23.71 -6.58
CA ASP A 16 -10.60 -23.30 -7.99
C ASP A 16 -10.71 -21.79 -8.13
N PHE A 17 -9.93 -21.21 -9.06
CA PHE A 17 -9.87 -19.76 -9.26
C PHE A 17 -11.26 -19.16 -9.59
N HIS A 18 -12.04 -19.81 -10.42
CA HIS A 18 -13.37 -19.31 -10.82
C HIS A 18 -14.35 -19.38 -9.65
N VAL A 19 -14.31 -20.45 -8.87
CA VAL A 19 -15.13 -20.57 -7.64
C VAL A 19 -14.76 -19.47 -6.66
N SER A 20 -13.48 -19.24 -6.43
CA SER A 20 -12.97 -18.18 -5.56
C SER A 20 -13.38 -16.78 -6.02
N LEU A 21 -13.37 -16.54 -7.34
CA LEU A 21 -13.77 -15.28 -7.95
C LEU A 21 -15.27 -15.02 -7.75
N TRP A 22 -16.12 -16.00 -8.02
CA TRP A 22 -17.57 -15.87 -7.85
C TRP A 22 -17.96 -15.77 -6.38
N ALA A 23 -17.37 -16.58 -5.50
CA ALA A 23 -17.63 -16.54 -4.07
C ALA A 23 -17.28 -15.18 -3.47
N SER A 24 -16.10 -14.66 -3.77
CA SER A 24 -15.69 -13.34 -3.28
C SER A 24 -16.58 -12.21 -3.81
N GLY A 25 -16.97 -12.27 -5.08
CA GLY A 25 -17.87 -11.30 -5.70
C GLY A 25 -19.27 -11.31 -5.08
N LEU A 26 -19.83 -12.48 -4.85
CA LEU A 26 -21.14 -12.61 -4.21
C LEU A 26 -21.15 -12.15 -2.77
N ILE A 27 -20.11 -12.46 -1.99
CA ILE A 27 -19.98 -11.99 -0.60
C ILE A 27 -19.91 -10.45 -0.56
N VAL A 28 -19.08 -9.84 -1.42
CA VAL A 28 -18.97 -8.38 -1.48
C VAL A 28 -20.30 -7.75 -1.90
N LEU A 29 -20.95 -8.29 -2.93
CA LEU A 29 -22.25 -7.82 -3.38
C LEU A 29 -23.30 -7.91 -2.29
N ALA A 30 -23.36 -9.01 -1.56
CA ALA A 30 -24.32 -9.23 -0.49
C ALA A 30 -24.20 -8.18 0.62
N TYR A 31 -22.99 -7.93 1.15
CA TYR A 31 -22.87 -6.97 2.24
C TYR A 31 -23.03 -5.51 1.78
N ILE A 32 -22.67 -5.19 0.54
CA ILE A 32 -22.92 -3.85 -0.03
C ILE A 32 -24.41 -3.64 -0.28
N TYR A 33 -25.10 -4.66 -0.82
CA TYR A 33 -26.54 -4.59 -1.07
C TYR A 33 -27.35 -4.41 0.22
N LEU A 34 -26.99 -5.13 1.27
CA LEU A 34 -27.68 -5.09 2.55
C LEU A 34 -27.37 -3.84 3.38
N GLY A 35 -26.13 -3.38 3.39
CA GLY A 35 -25.66 -2.31 4.27
C GLY A 35 -25.26 -1.01 3.58
N GLY A 36 -25.23 -0.97 2.26
CA GLY A 36 -24.88 0.20 1.49
C GLY A 36 -23.50 0.76 1.83
N LEU A 37 -23.33 2.07 1.64
CA LEU A 37 -22.07 2.78 1.89
C LEU A 37 -21.65 2.72 3.38
N THR A 38 -22.60 2.73 4.29
CA THR A 38 -22.32 2.66 5.73
C THR A 38 -21.61 1.35 6.10
N SER A 39 -22.09 0.21 5.59
CA SER A 39 -21.45 -1.09 5.80
C SER A 39 -20.05 -1.14 5.22
N ALA A 40 -19.85 -0.56 4.02
CA ALA A 40 -18.53 -0.46 3.40
C ALA A 40 -17.54 0.35 4.26
N ILE A 41 -17.96 1.50 4.81
CA ILE A 41 -17.12 2.32 5.68
C ILE A 41 -16.73 1.58 6.97
N TYR A 42 -17.67 0.91 7.64
CA TYR A 42 -17.35 0.11 8.84
C TYR A 42 -16.38 -1.03 8.53
N ASN A 43 -16.57 -1.71 7.40
CA ASN A 43 -15.65 -2.75 6.96
C ASN A 43 -14.24 -2.20 6.68
N GLU A 44 -14.12 -1.02 6.10
CA GLU A 44 -12.82 -0.35 5.89
C GLU A 44 -12.13 0.00 7.21
N VAL A 45 -12.88 0.45 8.21
CA VAL A 45 -12.33 0.71 9.55
C VAL A 45 -11.82 -0.57 10.19
N LEU A 46 -12.59 -1.66 10.11
CA LEU A 46 -12.15 -2.97 10.59
C LEU A 46 -10.89 -3.45 9.86
N GLN A 47 -10.87 -3.35 8.54
CA GLN A 47 -9.71 -3.71 7.72
C GLN A 47 -8.46 -2.90 8.09
N PHE A 48 -8.61 -1.60 8.38
CA PHE A 48 -7.51 -0.78 8.85
C PHE A 48 -6.83 -1.38 10.09
N PHE A 49 -7.60 -1.74 11.10
CA PHE A 49 -7.05 -2.36 12.32
C PHE A 49 -6.44 -3.74 12.05
N LEU A 50 -7.08 -4.56 11.22
CA LEU A 50 -6.55 -5.87 10.85
C LEU A 50 -5.21 -5.77 10.09
N ILE A 51 -5.08 -4.80 9.19
CA ILE A 51 -3.83 -4.54 8.48
C ILE A 51 -2.74 -4.12 9.46
N VAL A 52 -3.01 -3.16 10.34
CA VAL A 52 -2.02 -2.70 11.33
C VAL A 52 -1.61 -3.83 12.26
N LEU A 53 -2.57 -4.58 12.81
CA LEU A 53 -2.31 -5.71 13.72
C LEU A 53 -1.58 -6.88 13.05
N GLY A 54 -1.83 -7.12 11.76
CA GLY A 54 -1.16 -8.18 11.01
C GLY A 54 0.25 -7.81 10.55
N PHE A 55 0.41 -6.61 9.99
CA PHE A 55 1.69 -6.20 9.42
C PHE A 55 2.69 -5.64 10.44
N ALA A 56 2.24 -4.99 11.51
CA ALA A 56 3.17 -4.43 12.49
C ALA A 56 4.05 -5.49 13.17
N PRO A 57 3.50 -6.63 13.67
CA PRO A 57 4.35 -7.72 14.16
C PRO A 57 5.25 -8.31 13.10
N LEU A 58 4.75 -8.47 11.87
CA LEU A 58 5.53 -9.01 10.75
C LEU A 58 6.73 -8.13 10.42
N VAL A 59 6.54 -6.80 10.34
CA VAL A 59 7.61 -5.84 10.13
C VAL A 59 8.61 -5.87 11.28
N TYR A 60 8.13 -5.88 12.53
CA TYR A 60 8.99 -5.91 13.71
C TYR A 60 9.86 -7.17 13.75
N LEU A 61 9.26 -8.34 13.60
CA LEU A 61 9.98 -9.62 13.61
C LEU A 61 10.93 -9.72 12.41
N GLY A 62 10.46 -9.38 11.22
CA GLY A 62 11.28 -9.43 10.03
C GLY A 62 12.48 -8.47 10.08
N LEU A 63 12.31 -7.24 10.59
CA LEU A 63 13.43 -6.34 10.80
C LEU A 63 14.43 -6.88 11.84
N ARG A 64 13.95 -7.51 12.90
CA ARG A 64 14.80 -8.17 13.88
C ARG A 64 15.63 -9.30 13.23
N ASP A 65 15.03 -10.13 12.41
CA ASP A 65 15.67 -11.28 11.77
C ASP A 65 16.73 -10.88 10.74
N VAL A 66 16.50 -9.77 10.02
CA VAL A 66 17.50 -9.25 9.07
C VAL A 66 18.61 -8.42 9.70
N GLY A 67 18.57 -8.15 11.01
CA GLY A 67 19.56 -7.34 11.73
C GLY A 67 19.26 -5.84 11.73
N GLY A 68 17.97 -5.46 11.77
CA GLY A 68 17.50 -4.08 11.77
C GLY A 68 17.65 -3.40 10.41
N TRP A 69 17.57 -2.07 10.40
CA TRP A 69 17.68 -1.27 9.17
C TRP A 69 19.04 -1.43 8.48
N ALA A 70 20.11 -1.46 9.23
CA ALA A 70 21.46 -1.65 8.66
C ALA A 70 21.62 -3.02 8.01
N GLY A 71 21.14 -4.10 8.65
CA GLY A 71 21.15 -5.44 8.10
C GLY A 71 20.28 -5.57 6.86
N LEU A 72 19.10 -4.94 6.88
CA LEU A 72 18.19 -4.91 5.72
C LEU A 72 18.84 -4.24 4.52
N THR A 73 19.41 -3.04 4.69
CA THR A 73 20.06 -2.31 3.59
C THR A 73 21.28 -3.03 3.05
N ALA A 74 22.10 -3.67 3.90
CA ALA A 74 23.24 -4.46 3.47
C ALA A 74 22.81 -5.66 2.62
N LYS A 75 21.80 -6.43 3.08
CA LYS A 75 21.27 -7.58 2.33
C LYS A 75 20.64 -7.16 1.00
N LEU A 76 19.85 -6.06 0.99
CA LEU A 76 19.27 -5.52 -0.25
C LEU A 76 20.34 -5.11 -1.26
N ASN A 77 21.43 -4.49 -0.82
CA ASN A 77 22.54 -4.13 -1.70
C ASN A 77 23.21 -5.38 -2.28
N THR A 78 23.44 -6.42 -1.47
CA THR A 78 23.99 -7.68 -1.94
C THR A 78 23.11 -8.32 -3.02
N VAL A 79 21.79 -8.37 -2.79
CA VAL A 79 20.85 -8.92 -3.77
C VAL A 79 20.75 -8.03 -5.01
N ALA A 80 20.78 -6.70 -4.86
CA ALA A 80 20.76 -5.76 -5.99
C ALA A 80 21.99 -5.96 -6.89
N THR A 81 23.19 -6.00 -6.33
CA THR A 81 24.43 -6.20 -7.09
C THR A 81 24.49 -7.57 -7.74
N ALA A 82 24.00 -8.63 -7.07
CA ALA A 82 23.90 -9.97 -7.66
C ALA A 82 22.97 -10.02 -8.89
N ASN A 83 21.96 -9.13 -8.94
CA ASN A 83 21.03 -8.99 -10.08
C ASN A 83 21.46 -7.91 -11.09
N GLY A 84 22.67 -7.35 -10.99
CA GLY A 84 23.20 -6.36 -11.93
C GLY A 84 22.72 -4.93 -11.71
N TYR A 85 22.08 -4.65 -10.55
CA TYR A 85 21.66 -3.31 -10.18
C TYR A 85 22.73 -2.60 -9.34
N ALA A 86 22.76 -1.27 -9.41
CA ALA A 86 23.66 -0.45 -8.59
C ALA A 86 23.28 -0.55 -7.10
N GLU A 87 24.28 -0.39 -6.23
CA GLU A 87 24.03 -0.27 -4.78
C GLU A 87 23.01 0.84 -4.48
N GLY A 88 22.12 0.59 -3.52
CA GLY A 88 21.10 1.55 -3.10
C GLY A 88 19.86 1.62 -3.99
N THR A 89 19.80 0.90 -5.11
CA THR A 89 18.64 0.92 -6.02
C THR A 89 17.33 0.61 -5.28
N TRP A 90 17.32 -0.33 -4.36
CA TRP A 90 16.11 -0.75 -3.64
C TRP A 90 15.93 -0.11 -2.25
N SER A 91 16.93 0.66 -1.78
CA SER A 91 16.87 1.33 -0.48
C SER A 91 16.95 2.86 -0.54
N GLN A 92 17.34 3.42 -1.67
CA GLN A 92 17.58 4.86 -1.86
C GLN A 92 16.92 5.37 -3.15
N SER A 93 15.60 5.35 -3.20
CA SER A 93 14.83 5.83 -4.37
C SER A 93 15.05 7.31 -4.70
N TRP A 94 15.50 8.11 -3.73
CA TRP A 94 15.83 9.55 -3.88
C TRP A 94 17.24 9.83 -4.40
N ARG A 95 18.03 8.79 -4.65
CA ARG A 95 19.41 8.97 -5.14
C ARG A 95 19.39 9.50 -6.56
N HIS A 96 20.29 10.48 -6.84
CA HIS A 96 20.43 11.08 -8.17
C HIS A 96 19.16 11.72 -8.75
N MET A 97 18.34 12.35 -7.95
CA MET A 97 17.07 12.97 -8.38
C MET A 97 17.24 14.15 -9.35
N SER A 98 18.46 14.64 -9.57
CA SER A 98 18.77 15.65 -10.60
C SER A 98 18.91 15.07 -12.02
N SER A 99 19.00 13.75 -12.16
CA SER A 99 19.16 13.08 -13.46
C SER A 99 18.22 11.88 -13.57
N PRO A 100 17.19 11.92 -14.43
CA PRO A 100 16.26 10.82 -14.62
C PRO A 100 16.94 9.52 -15.03
N ALA A 101 18.01 9.60 -15.83
CA ALA A 101 18.74 8.43 -16.30
C ALA A 101 19.54 7.71 -15.20
N ALA A 102 19.98 8.46 -14.18
CA ALA A 102 20.75 7.90 -13.06
C ALA A 102 19.89 7.58 -11.82
N ASN A 103 18.66 8.12 -11.75
CA ASN A 103 17.75 7.87 -10.63
C ASN A 103 17.10 6.48 -10.76
N PRO A 104 17.06 5.67 -9.69
CA PRO A 104 16.43 4.34 -9.72
C PRO A 104 14.95 4.35 -10.12
N MET A 105 14.24 5.44 -9.88
CA MET A 105 12.82 5.61 -10.25
C MET A 105 12.63 6.18 -11.66
N GLY A 106 13.69 6.60 -12.34
CA GLY A 106 13.62 7.22 -13.66
C GLY A 106 12.95 8.60 -13.67
N VAL A 107 12.84 9.27 -12.53
CA VAL A 107 12.11 10.53 -12.36
C VAL A 107 13.02 11.57 -11.70
N GLU A 108 13.04 12.77 -12.24
CA GLU A 108 13.73 13.91 -11.61
C GLU A 108 12.85 14.54 -10.50
N TRP A 109 13.47 15.35 -9.64
CA TRP A 109 12.79 15.98 -8.50
C TRP A 109 11.57 16.81 -8.91
N PHE A 110 11.63 17.52 -10.03
CA PHE A 110 10.51 18.35 -10.52
C PHE A 110 9.32 17.47 -10.93
N GLY A 111 9.55 16.40 -11.67
CA GLY A 111 8.52 15.43 -12.04
C GLY A 111 7.92 14.73 -10.81
N MET A 112 8.73 14.48 -9.77
CA MET A 112 8.23 13.91 -8.53
C MET A 112 7.34 14.89 -7.76
N VAL A 113 7.75 16.14 -7.58
CA VAL A 113 6.99 17.15 -6.84
C VAL A 113 5.72 17.55 -7.59
N MET A 114 5.84 17.92 -8.86
CA MET A 114 4.71 18.43 -9.65
C MET A 114 3.84 17.32 -10.22
N GLY A 115 4.42 16.23 -10.72
CA GLY A 115 3.67 15.10 -11.28
C GLY A 115 3.07 14.22 -10.19
N LEU A 116 3.91 13.55 -9.41
CA LEU A 116 3.45 12.62 -8.39
C LEU A 116 2.90 13.36 -7.15
N GLY A 117 3.59 14.38 -6.68
CA GLY A 117 3.16 15.12 -5.49
C GLY A 117 1.89 15.92 -5.73
N PHE A 118 1.90 16.83 -6.69
CA PHE A 118 0.77 17.73 -6.89
C PHE A 118 -0.35 17.11 -7.74
N VAL A 119 -0.06 16.69 -8.97
CA VAL A 119 -1.10 16.23 -9.91
C VAL A 119 -1.79 14.96 -9.40
N LEU A 120 -1.02 13.96 -8.95
CA LEU A 120 -1.58 12.72 -8.46
C LEU A 120 -2.34 12.92 -7.13
N SER A 121 -1.79 13.74 -6.22
CA SER A 121 -2.46 14.02 -4.94
C SER A 121 -3.75 14.83 -5.14
N PHE A 122 -3.74 15.83 -6.01
CA PHE A 122 -4.93 16.60 -6.35
C PHE A 122 -6.00 15.70 -7.00
N GLY A 123 -5.61 14.90 -7.99
CA GLY A 123 -6.51 13.94 -8.61
C GLY A 123 -7.13 12.98 -7.61
N TYR A 124 -6.31 12.38 -6.73
CA TYR A 124 -6.78 11.44 -5.72
C TYR A 124 -7.74 12.08 -4.69
N TRP A 125 -7.39 13.24 -4.14
CA TRP A 125 -8.17 13.85 -3.06
C TRP A 125 -9.38 14.66 -3.54
N CYS A 126 -9.35 15.19 -4.76
CA CYS A 126 -10.36 16.12 -5.25
C CYS A 126 -11.30 15.50 -6.30
N THR A 127 -10.84 14.50 -7.05
CA THR A 127 -11.59 13.96 -8.18
C THR A 127 -11.90 12.47 -8.09
N ASP A 128 -11.18 11.71 -7.26
CA ASP A 128 -11.47 10.29 -7.07
C ASP A 128 -12.78 10.13 -6.29
N PHE A 129 -13.79 9.57 -6.98
CA PHE A 129 -15.10 9.38 -6.41
C PHE A 129 -15.08 8.48 -5.16
N LEU A 130 -14.22 7.48 -5.10
CA LEU A 130 -14.09 6.60 -3.93
C LEU A 130 -13.68 7.36 -2.67
N VAL A 131 -12.88 8.41 -2.81
CA VAL A 131 -12.45 9.25 -1.69
C VAL A 131 -13.51 10.31 -1.38
N VAL A 132 -14.03 10.99 -2.41
CA VAL A 132 -14.99 12.10 -2.26
C VAL A 132 -16.31 11.62 -1.67
N GLN A 133 -16.84 10.46 -2.07
CA GLN A 133 -18.12 9.95 -1.53
C GLN A 133 -18.10 9.73 -0.02
N ARG A 134 -16.92 9.38 0.57
CA ARG A 134 -16.80 9.23 2.02
C ARG A 134 -16.89 10.56 2.75
N ALA A 135 -16.33 11.62 2.17
CA ALA A 135 -16.49 12.97 2.70
C ALA A 135 -17.94 13.46 2.55
N MET A 136 -18.63 13.11 1.45
CA MET A 136 -20.04 13.41 1.24
C MET A 136 -20.98 12.67 2.20
N ALA A 137 -20.60 11.51 2.67
CA ALA A 137 -21.35 10.74 3.67
C ALA A 137 -21.20 11.26 5.12
N ALA A 138 -20.38 12.30 5.33
CA ALA A 138 -20.16 12.86 6.66
C ALA A 138 -21.40 13.64 7.16
N ASN A 139 -21.67 13.57 8.47
CA ASN A 139 -22.83 14.19 9.09
C ASN A 139 -22.80 15.74 9.14
N SER A 140 -21.67 16.35 8.83
CA SER A 140 -21.51 17.79 8.81
C SER A 140 -20.37 18.23 7.91
N MET A 141 -20.43 19.49 7.44
CA MET A 141 -19.35 20.10 6.66
C MET A 141 -18.02 20.13 7.43
N ALA A 142 -18.07 20.33 8.74
CA ALA A 142 -16.87 20.31 9.59
C ALA A 142 -16.24 18.89 9.63
N ALA A 143 -17.03 17.84 9.73
CA ALA A 143 -16.57 16.47 9.66
C ALA A 143 -15.98 16.15 8.28
N ALA A 144 -16.66 16.54 7.19
CA ALA A 144 -16.17 16.36 5.83
C ALA A 144 -14.78 16.99 5.61
N ARG A 145 -14.58 18.23 6.09
CA ARG A 145 -13.28 18.93 5.99
C ARG A 145 -12.17 18.29 6.83
N ARG A 146 -12.49 17.67 7.96
CA ARG A 146 -11.51 17.00 8.83
C ARG A 146 -11.12 15.61 8.32
N THR A 147 -11.98 14.94 7.58
CA THR A 147 -11.75 13.60 7.07
C THR A 147 -10.39 13.45 6.35
N PRO A 148 -10.03 14.27 5.34
CA PRO A 148 -8.74 14.14 4.68
C PRO A 148 -7.55 14.43 5.60
N LEU A 149 -7.69 15.36 6.55
CA LEU A 149 -6.63 15.69 7.50
C LEU A 149 -6.35 14.54 8.46
N ILE A 150 -7.39 13.90 8.97
CA ILE A 150 -7.27 12.70 9.84
C ILE A 150 -6.68 11.53 9.05
N ALA A 151 -7.14 11.33 7.82
CA ALA A 151 -6.65 10.24 6.96
C ALA A 151 -5.19 10.43 6.50
N ALA A 152 -4.68 11.66 6.46
CA ALA A 152 -3.30 11.94 6.07
C ALA A 152 -2.29 11.28 7.03
N VAL A 153 -2.55 11.28 8.34
CA VAL A 153 -1.64 10.71 9.34
C VAL A 153 -1.42 9.20 9.12
N PRO A 154 -2.45 8.34 9.12
CA PRO A 154 -2.25 6.92 8.80
C PRO A 154 -1.64 6.71 7.42
N LYS A 155 -2.02 7.47 6.40
CA LYS A 155 -1.46 7.35 5.06
C LYS A 155 0.05 7.62 4.99
N MET A 156 0.59 8.46 5.85
CA MET A 156 2.04 8.66 5.95
C MET A 156 2.76 7.47 6.60
N LEU A 157 2.09 6.74 7.48
CA LEU A 157 2.67 5.60 8.20
C LEU A 157 2.48 4.26 7.46
N PHE A 158 1.40 4.10 6.69
CA PHE A 158 1.07 2.87 5.98
C PHE A 158 2.17 2.36 5.03
N PRO A 159 2.87 3.21 4.27
CA PRO A 159 3.96 2.74 3.41
C PRO A 159 5.01 1.94 4.16
N PHE A 160 5.35 2.31 5.39
CA PHE A 160 6.30 1.55 6.19
C PHE A 160 5.79 0.13 6.52
N LEU A 161 4.50 0.00 6.83
CA LEU A 161 3.90 -1.30 7.12
C LEU A 161 3.76 -2.19 5.89
N ILE A 162 3.61 -1.62 4.69
CA ILE A 162 3.36 -2.36 3.45
C ILE A 162 4.67 -2.65 2.70
N ILE A 163 5.58 -1.66 2.65
CA ILE A 163 6.82 -1.77 1.86
C ILE A 163 7.86 -2.63 2.58
N PHE A 164 8.00 -2.50 3.90
CA PHE A 164 9.02 -3.24 4.64
C PHE A 164 8.90 -4.76 4.54
N PRO A 165 7.73 -5.39 4.64
CA PRO A 165 7.62 -6.83 4.43
C PRO A 165 8.13 -7.27 3.06
N GLY A 166 7.85 -6.50 2.00
CA GLY A 166 8.38 -6.78 0.66
C GLY A 166 9.90 -6.66 0.58
N MET A 167 10.47 -5.61 1.18
CA MET A 167 11.94 -5.44 1.26
C MET A 167 12.60 -6.56 2.07
N ILE A 168 11.97 -6.97 3.18
CA ILE A 168 12.44 -8.07 4.02
C ILE A 168 12.39 -9.40 3.28
N ALA A 169 11.31 -9.68 2.56
CA ALA A 169 11.18 -10.87 1.74
C ALA A 169 12.29 -10.96 0.68
N ILE A 170 12.56 -9.87 -0.04
CA ILE A 170 13.67 -9.78 -1.00
C ILE A 170 15.02 -10.03 -0.30
N ALA A 171 15.24 -9.43 0.88
CA ALA A 171 16.49 -9.59 1.63
C ALA A 171 16.70 -11.00 2.19
N LEU A 172 15.62 -11.76 2.41
CA LEU A 172 15.64 -13.15 2.87
C LEU A 172 15.63 -14.16 1.72
N GLY A 173 15.36 -13.72 0.49
CA GLY A 173 15.31 -14.59 -0.68
C GLY A 173 14.04 -15.45 -0.76
N VAL A 174 12.93 -14.98 -0.18
CA VAL A 174 11.63 -15.68 -0.13
C VAL A 174 10.66 -15.09 -1.14
#